data_09e1c944fee5ebda8aa55e9d13ab6f07
#
_entry.id   09e1c944fee5ebda8aa55e9d13ab6f07
#
_cell.length_a   1.000
_cell.length_b   1.000
_cell.length_c   1.000
_cell.angle_alpha   90.00
_cell.angle_beta   90.00
_cell.angle_gamma   90.00
#
_symmetry.space_group_name_H-M   'P 1'
#
loop_
_entity.id
_entity.type
_entity.pdbx_description
1 polymer ?
#
loop_
_entity_poly.entity_id
_entity_poly.type
_entity_poly.pdbx_seq_one_letter_code
_entity_poly.pdbx_strand_id
1 'polypeptide(L)'
;MNGQDEEVARLRASVNCATILERVGTGWRLDQSESTRKALKFRRGPGEILIVNHEGRGWFDPFTEAKGDIFDLVQRLDPDLNFGQVRQCLRKVAGIGFTYPESVNRPPRQTSTALPAERWAARRQLRRGSAVWRYLTEVRCLPETVLKAAAAADAVREGPYASAWFAHRDHSGALTGFEMRGPDFRGFTADGGKSLFRFGGGSGPFTRLAIFEAPIDALSMAAFEKIRGDTNYVATTGGMGPDTIIALNDLFADLASQPDPIVAICTDNDNPGERHAKRLAALIEAANLPWERVKPPERAKDWNQFLQIQAAASKGDDQ
;
A
#
# COMPACT_ATOMS: atom_id res chain seq x y z
N MET A 1 37.35 17.78 -21.00
CA MET A 1 36.34 17.70 -19.92
C MET A 1 36.59 18.88 -19.00
N ASN A 2 35.56 19.63 -18.65
CA ASN A 2 35.70 20.81 -17.80
C ASN A 2 35.91 20.33 -16.36
N GLY A 3 36.80 20.99 -15.57
CA GLY A 3 37.08 20.57 -14.18
C GLY A 3 35.85 20.47 -13.27
N GLN A 4 34.72 21.06 -13.69
CA GLN A 4 33.42 20.94 -13.07
C GLN A 4 32.78 19.55 -13.29
N ASP A 5 32.95 18.99 -14.48
CA ASP A 5 32.38 17.67 -14.82
C ASP A 5 33.14 16.55 -14.09
N GLU A 6 34.45 16.72 -13.92
CA GLU A 6 35.27 15.81 -13.14
C GLU A 6 34.94 15.81 -11.65
N GLU A 7 34.65 16.99 -11.09
CA GLU A 7 34.19 17.10 -9.72
C GLU A 7 32.83 16.43 -9.50
N VAL A 8 31.87 16.67 -10.38
CA VAL A 8 30.54 16.06 -10.33
C VAL A 8 30.64 14.52 -10.38
N ALA A 9 31.45 13.99 -11.31
CA ALA A 9 31.68 12.55 -11.41
C ALA A 9 32.32 11.97 -10.14
N ARG A 10 33.31 12.67 -9.57
CA ARG A 10 33.97 12.28 -8.32
C ARG A 10 32.99 12.28 -7.14
N LEU A 11 32.13 13.29 -7.00
CA LEU A 11 31.13 13.36 -5.95
C LEU A 11 30.12 12.21 -6.08
N ARG A 12 29.64 11.91 -7.30
CA ARG A 12 28.76 10.75 -7.56
C ARG A 12 29.41 9.43 -7.17
N ALA A 13 30.70 9.30 -7.34
CA ALA A 13 31.41 8.06 -6.98
C ALA A 13 31.70 7.93 -5.48
N SER A 14 31.86 9.05 -4.75
CA SER A 14 32.35 9.08 -3.37
C SER A 14 31.30 9.37 -2.30
N VAL A 15 30.09 9.81 -2.70
CA VAL A 15 29.01 10.16 -1.76
C VAL A 15 27.89 9.13 -1.82
N ASN A 16 27.35 8.75 -0.65
CA ASN A 16 26.24 7.83 -0.51
C ASN A 16 24.98 8.59 -0.08
N CYS A 17 23.82 8.35 -0.73
CA CYS A 17 22.54 8.95 -0.38
C CYS A 17 22.14 8.69 1.08
N ALA A 18 22.47 7.53 1.64
CA ALA A 18 22.19 7.23 3.04
C ALA A 18 23.00 8.14 3.98
N THR A 19 24.27 8.41 3.65
CA THR A 19 25.12 9.35 4.42
C THR A 19 24.55 10.77 4.37
N ILE A 20 23.97 11.18 3.23
CA ILE A 20 23.32 12.50 3.12
C ILE A 20 22.12 12.54 4.07
N LEU A 21 21.25 11.54 4.09
CA LEU A 21 20.08 11.48 4.97
C LEU A 21 20.47 11.51 6.45
N GLU A 22 21.56 10.85 6.84
CA GLU A 22 22.02 10.85 8.22
C GLU A 22 22.70 12.16 8.67
N ARG A 23 23.43 12.83 7.77
CA ARG A 23 24.30 13.94 8.13
C ARG A 23 23.78 15.29 7.71
N VAL A 24 23.03 15.37 6.62
CA VAL A 24 22.48 16.60 6.05
C VAL A 24 20.97 16.67 6.27
N GLY A 25 20.29 15.57 6.14
CA GLY A 25 18.83 15.47 6.26
C GLY A 25 18.37 15.54 7.71
N THR A 26 17.80 16.67 8.13
CA THR A 26 17.28 16.80 9.50
C THR A 26 16.06 15.92 9.72
N GLY A 27 16.12 15.07 10.78
CA GLY A 27 15.00 14.26 11.23
C GLY A 27 14.78 12.94 10.47
N TRP A 28 15.57 12.62 9.45
CA TRP A 28 15.53 11.31 8.80
C TRP A 28 16.18 10.24 9.68
N ARG A 29 15.50 9.10 9.80
CA ARG A 29 15.99 7.95 10.58
C ARG A 29 15.89 6.69 9.74
N LEU A 30 16.93 5.86 9.80
CA LEU A 30 16.94 4.56 9.16
C LEU A 30 15.95 3.61 9.86
N ASP A 31 15.00 3.08 9.12
CA ASP A 31 14.12 1.99 9.57
C ASP A 31 14.86 0.65 9.38
N GLN A 32 15.57 0.23 10.40
CA GLN A 32 16.35 -1.02 10.34
C GLN A 32 15.47 -2.25 10.11
N SER A 33 14.22 -2.22 10.58
CA SER A 33 13.30 -3.36 10.51
C SER A 33 12.79 -3.60 9.08
N GLU A 34 12.68 -2.55 8.28
CA GLU A 34 12.20 -2.62 6.90
C GLU A 34 13.32 -2.39 5.86
N SER A 35 14.57 -2.25 6.30
CA SER A 35 15.74 -2.07 5.44
C SER A 35 16.41 -3.39 5.09
N THR A 36 16.95 -3.45 3.89
CA THR A 36 17.84 -4.51 3.42
C THR A 36 19.15 -3.89 2.92
N ARG A 37 20.20 -4.69 2.72
CA ARG A 37 21.45 -4.18 2.13
C ARG A 37 21.27 -3.54 0.74
N LYS A 38 20.25 -3.97 -0.01
CA LYS A 38 19.95 -3.46 -1.37
C LYS A 38 19.00 -2.26 -1.38
N ALA A 39 18.22 -2.08 -0.30
CA ALA A 39 17.23 -1.01 -0.20
C ALA A 39 17.13 -0.56 1.26
N LEU A 40 17.66 0.62 1.55
CA LEU A 40 17.62 1.23 2.89
C LEU A 40 16.40 2.15 2.95
N LYS A 41 15.52 1.93 3.92
CA LYS A 41 14.32 2.71 4.12
C LYS A 41 14.54 3.75 5.22
N PHE A 42 14.46 5.00 4.86
CA PHE A 42 14.51 6.12 5.80
C PHE A 42 13.12 6.70 6.02
N ARG A 43 12.83 7.13 7.24
CA ARG A 43 11.57 7.78 7.62
C ARG A 43 11.83 9.13 8.27
N ARG A 44 10.93 10.09 8.02
CA ARG A 44 10.86 11.38 8.71
C ARG A 44 9.42 11.66 9.10
N GLY A 45 9.16 11.82 10.41
CA GLY A 45 7.82 12.07 10.92
C GLY A 45 6.76 11.02 10.49
N PRO A 46 5.48 11.32 10.65
CA PRO A 46 4.42 10.45 10.18
C PRO A 46 4.23 10.59 8.66
N GLY A 47 4.72 9.60 7.90
CA GLY A 47 4.35 9.42 6.49
C GLY A 47 5.38 9.82 5.44
N GLU A 48 6.53 10.39 5.78
CA GLU A 48 7.61 10.61 4.81
C GLU A 48 8.54 9.41 4.76
N ILE A 49 8.78 8.89 3.55
CA ILE A 49 9.63 7.74 3.31
C ILE A 49 10.54 8.03 2.11
N LEU A 50 11.83 7.74 2.28
CA LEU A 50 12.79 7.67 1.18
C LEU A 50 13.47 6.31 1.20
N ILE A 51 13.60 5.70 0.02
CA ILE A 51 14.30 4.43 -0.17
C ILE A 51 15.60 4.70 -0.90
N VAL A 52 16.72 4.39 -0.27
CA VAL A 52 18.04 4.46 -0.88
C VAL A 52 18.38 3.09 -1.46
N ASN A 53 18.72 3.06 -2.74
CA ASN A 53 19.02 1.85 -3.52
C ASN A 53 20.35 1.99 -4.27
N HIS A 54 20.65 1.03 -5.15
CA HIS A 54 21.87 1.02 -5.96
C HIS A 54 23.14 1.26 -5.13
N GLU A 55 23.27 0.57 -4.00
CA GLU A 55 24.39 0.71 -3.07
C GLU A 55 24.62 2.15 -2.59
N GLY A 56 23.53 2.90 -2.44
CA GLY A 56 23.56 4.28 -2.00
C GLY A 56 23.72 5.34 -3.10
N ARG A 57 23.72 4.95 -4.37
CA ARG A 57 23.88 5.87 -5.50
C ARG A 57 22.59 6.50 -5.99
N GLY A 58 21.44 5.95 -5.59
CA GLY A 58 20.13 6.45 -5.95
C GLY A 58 19.16 6.45 -4.79
N TRP A 59 18.13 7.25 -4.91
CA TRP A 59 17.02 7.29 -3.98
C TRP A 59 15.68 7.31 -4.72
N PHE A 60 14.65 6.91 -4.00
CA PHE A 60 13.28 6.87 -4.51
C PHE A 60 12.29 7.20 -3.38
N ASP A 61 11.30 8.03 -3.68
CA ASP A 61 10.16 8.32 -2.81
C ASP A 61 8.95 7.52 -3.30
N PRO A 62 8.48 6.51 -2.54
CA PRO A 62 7.39 5.66 -2.97
C PRO A 62 6.02 6.37 -3.01
N PHE A 63 5.91 7.58 -2.46
CA PHE A 63 4.65 8.33 -2.44
C PHE A 63 4.56 9.34 -3.57
N THR A 64 5.67 9.99 -3.90
CA THR A 64 5.70 11.01 -4.97
C THR A 64 6.28 10.49 -6.28
N GLU A 65 6.84 9.26 -6.27
CA GLU A 65 7.59 8.65 -7.37
C GLU A 65 8.85 9.45 -7.77
N ALA A 66 9.18 10.48 -7.01
CA ALA A 66 10.41 11.23 -7.21
C ALA A 66 11.61 10.33 -6.94
N LYS A 67 12.60 10.42 -7.80
CA LYS A 67 13.84 9.64 -7.73
C LYS A 67 14.99 10.47 -8.27
N GLY A 68 16.20 10.09 -7.92
CA GLY A 68 17.37 10.80 -8.41
C GLY A 68 18.66 10.28 -7.81
N ASP A 69 19.71 11.05 -8.04
CA ASP A 69 21.03 10.82 -7.48
C ASP A 69 21.28 11.68 -6.21
N ILE A 70 22.53 11.80 -5.82
CA ILE A 70 22.95 12.56 -4.65
C ILE A 70 22.68 14.07 -4.78
N PHE A 71 22.70 14.62 -6.00
CA PHE A 71 22.42 16.05 -6.24
C PHE A 71 20.93 16.32 -6.10
N ASP A 72 20.11 15.50 -6.72
CA ASP A 72 18.65 15.58 -6.61
C ASP A 72 18.18 15.40 -5.17
N LEU A 73 18.87 14.53 -4.38
CA LEU A 73 18.54 14.32 -2.98
C LEU A 73 18.80 15.60 -2.15
N VAL A 74 19.97 16.22 -2.28
CA VAL A 74 20.27 17.48 -1.55
C VAL A 74 19.31 18.58 -1.94
N GLN A 75 18.99 18.72 -3.24
CA GLN A 75 18.01 19.69 -3.74
C GLN A 75 16.60 19.43 -3.18
N ARG A 76 16.20 18.15 -3.02
CA ARG A 76 14.91 17.77 -2.41
C ARG A 76 14.88 18.08 -0.92
N LEU A 77 16.00 17.91 -0.21
CA LEU A 77 16.09 18.19 1.23
C LEU A 77 16.06 19.68 1.52
N ASP A 78 16.61 20.49 0.61
CA ASP A 78 16.64 21.94 0.68
C ASP A 78 16.48 22.53 -0.75
N PRO A 79 15.24 22.84 -1.17
CA PRO A 79 14.94 23.32 -2.51
C PRO A 79 15.53 24.70 -2.82
N ASP A 80 15.89 25.48 -1.81
CA ASP A 80 16.41 26.85 -1.98
C ASP A 80 17.90 26.89 -2.36
N LEU A 81 18.59 25.75 -2.29
CA LEU A 81 20.00 25.66 -2.64
C LEU A 81 20.21 25.72 -4.16
N ASN A 82 21.11 26.58 -4.61
CA ASN A 82 21.60 26.53 -5.97
C ASN A 82 22.63 25.40 -6.16
N PHE A 83 22.92 25.05 -7.42
CA PHE A 83 23.81 23.91 -7.75
C PHE A 83 25.22 24.04 -7.12
N GLY A 84 25.75 25.27 -6.97
CA GLY A 84 27.03 25.51 -6.30
C GLY A 84 26.99 25.15 -4.81
N GLN A 85 25.90 25.53 -4.14
CA GLN A 85 25.65 25.23 -2.74
C GLN A 85 25.43 23.75 -2.51
N VAL A 86 24.68 23.08 -3.42
CA VAL A 86 24.52 21.61 -3.40
C VAL A 86 25.87 20.92 -3.44
N ARG A 87 26.80 21.34 -4.34
CA ARG A 87 28.16 20.81 -4.38
C ARG A 87 28.92 21.03 -3.09
N GLN A 88 28.78 22.21 -2.44
CA GLN A 88 29.39 22.47 -1.14
C GLN A 88 28.88 21.52 -0.05
N CYS A 89 27.59 21.24 -0.01
CA CYS A 89 27.01 20.28 0.89
C CYS A 89 27.59 18.87 0.65
N LEU A 90 27.66 18.44 -0.60
CA LEU A 90 28.18 17.12 -0.97
C LEU A 90 29.69 16.97 -0.65
N ARG A 91 30.50 18.03 -0.81
CA ARG A 91 31.92 18.02 -0.40
C ARG A 91 32.12 17.72 1.08
N LYS A 92 31.21 18.20 1.95
CA LYS A 92 31.30 17.98 3.41
C LYS A 92 31.08 16.52 3.80
N VAL A 93 30.39 15.76 2.97
CA VAL A 93 30.08 14.33 3.20
C VAL A 93 30.85 13.39 2.26
N ALA A 94 31.65 13.93 1.35
CA ALA A 94 32.49 13.14 0.44
C ALA A 94 33.52 12.32 1.22
N GLY A 95 33.62 11.03 0.90
CA GLY A 95 34.54 10.10 1.57
C GLY A 95 34.04 9.58 2.94
N ILE A 96 32.90 10.03 3.44
CA ILE A 96 32.28 9.46 4.64
C ILE A 96 31.52 8.19 4.23
N GLY A 97 32.02 7.04 4.67
CA GLY A 97 31.37 5.74 4.44
C GLY A 97 30.04 5.65 5.20
N PHE A 98 29.06 5.00 4.61
CA PHE A 98 27.84 4.57 5.30
C PHE A 98 28.07 3.18 5.89
N THR A 99 27.83 3.04 7.19
CA THR A 99 27.83 1.73 7.82
C THR A 99 26.47 1.08 7.61
N TYR A 100 26.41 0.14 6.68
CA TYR A 100 25.19 -0.65 6.49
C TYR A 100 24.88 -1.39 7.79
N PRO A 101 23.62 -1.40 8.25
CA PRO A 101 23.25 -2.20 9.40
C PRO A 101 23.69 -3.65 9.10
N GLU A 102 24.37 -4.25 10.06
CA GLU A 102 24.61 -5.69 9.99
C GLU A 102 23.29 -6.34 9.68
N SER A 103 23.26 -7.13 8.60
CA SER A 103 22.11 -7.93 8.32
C SER A 103 21.93 -8.81 9.55
N VAL A 104 20.95 -8.46 10.39
CA VAL A 104 20.48 -9.42 11.38
C VAL A 104 20.26 -10.67 10.54
N ASN A 105 21.05 -11.72 10.82
CA ASN A 105 20.89 -13.03 10.21
C ASN A 105 19.49 -13.53 10.56
N ARG A 106 18.49 -12.89 9.95
CA ARG A 106 17.19 -13.55 9.82
C ARG A 106 17.51 -14.79 9.00
N PRO A 107 17.25 -15.99 9.53
CA PRO A 107 17.35 -17.18 8.71
C PRO A 107 16.66 -16.84 7.40
N PRO A 108 17.25 -17.18 6.25
CA PRO A 108 16.68 -16.85 4.96
C PRO A 108 15.21 -17.24 5.07
N ARG A 109 14.32 -16.25 4.89
CA ARG A 109 12.90 -16.49 4.95
C ARG A 109 12.73 -17.65 3.99
N GLN A 110 12.36 -18.83 4.50
CA GLN A 110 12.14 -19.98 3.65
C GLN A 110 11.13 -19.51 2.63
N THR A 111 11.60 -19.13 1.46
CA THR A 111 10.76 -18.82 0.32
C THR A 111 10.07 -20.14 0.05
N SER A 112 8.80 -20.21 0.44
CA SER A 112 7.97 -21.35 0.10
C SER A 112 8.06 -21.49 -1.42
N THR A 113 8.57 -22.60 -1.90
CA THR A 113 8.60 -22.92 -3.32
C THR A 113 7.17 -23.10 -3.89
N ALA A 114 6.17 -23.18 -3.01
CA ALA A 114 4.77 -23.30 -3.36
C ALA A 114 4.23 -21.99 -3.95
N LEU A 115 3.53 -22.09 -5.06
CA LEU A 115 2.88 -20.97 -5.71
C LEU A 115 1.85 -20.28 -4.79
N PRO A 116 1.56 -18.99 -4.98
CA PRO A 116 0.54 -18.29 -4.17
C PRO A 116 -0.79 -19.03 -4.11
N ALA A 117 -1.26 -19.61 -5.21
CA ALA A 117 -2.51 -20.39 -5.28
C ALA A 117 -2.47 -21.66 -4.42
N GLU A 118 -1.35 -22.37 -4.39
CA GLU A 118 -1.16 -23.57 -3.55
C GLU A 118 -1.13 -23.19 -2.07
N ARG A 119 -0.42 -22.10 -1.74
CA ARG A 119 -0.37 -21.57 -0.38
C ARG A 119 -1.75 -21.13 0.11
N TRP A 120 -2.55 -20.50 -0.77
CA TRP A 120 -3.93 -20.14 -0.51
C TRP A 120 -4.80 -21.38 -0.28
N ALA A 121 -4.75 -22.34 -1.19
CA ALA A 121 -5.54 -23.59 -1.12
C ALA A 121 -5.27 -24.38 0.17
N ALA A 122 -4.03 -24.35 0.67
CA ALA A 122 -3.64 -24.98 1.92
C ALA A 122 -4.17 -24.27 3.18
N ARG A 123 -4.79 -23.08 3.06
CA ARG A 123 -5.35 -22.33 4.20
C ARG A 123 -6.79 -22.76 4.47
N ARG A 124 -7.15 -22.74 5.76
CA ARG A 124 -8.53 -22.98 6.17
C ARG A 124 -9.42 -21.83 5.74
N GLN A 125 -10.64 -22.13 5.38
CA GLN A 125 -11.67 -21.11 5.23
C GLN A 125 -11.91 -20.40 6.57
N LEU A 126 -12.31 -19.13 6.52
CA LEU A 126 -12.63 -18.36 7.71
C LEU A 126 -13.81 -19.01 8.46
N ARG A 127 -13.62 -19.32 9.74
CA ARG A 127 -14.64 -19.97 10.58
C ARG A 127 -14.99 -19.12 11.78
N ARG A 128 -16.27 -19.11 12.10
CA ARG A 128 -16.77 -18.46 13.31
C ARG A 128 -16.05 -18.98 14.57
N GLY A 129 -15.63 -18.06 15.44
CA GLY A 129 -14.94 -18.36 16.70
C GLY A 129 -13.45 -18.66 16.57
N SER A 130 -12.88 -18.68 15.37
CA SER A 130 -11.42 -18.79 15.19
C SER A 130 -10.70 -17.53 15.69
N ALA A 131 -9.39 -17.59 15.88
CA ALA A 131 -8.60 -16.42 16.25
C ALA A 131 -8.65 -15.31 15.20
N VAL A 132 -8.68 -15.69 13.90
CA VAL A 132 -8.83 -14.73 12.79
C VAL A 132 -10.23 -14.11 12.81
N TRP A 133 -11.27 -14.91 13.04
CA TRP A 133 -12.62 -14.40 13.17
C TRP A 133 -12.74 -13.37 14.28
N ARG A 134 -12.23 -13.67 15.49
CA ARG A 134 -12.21 -12.73 16.61
C ARG A 134 -11.44 -11.46 16.29
N TYR A 135 -10.27 -11.56 15.66
CA TYR A 135 -9.54 -10.40 15.19
C TYR A 135 -10.39 -9.50 14.28
N LEU A 136 -11.10 -10.09 13.32
CA LEU A 136 -11.92 -9.33 12.39
C LEU A 136 -13.20 -8.76 13.04
N THR A 137 -13.83 -9.48 13.98
CA THR A 137 -15.07 -9.03 14.66
C THR A 137 -14.79 -8.12 15.84
N GLU A 138 -13.82 -8.43 16.69
CA GLU A 138 -13.59 -7.73 17.95
C GLU A 138 -12.64 -6.53 17.77
N VAL A 139 -11.58 -6.70 16.96
CA VAL A 139 -10.59 -5.63 16.74
C VAL A 139 -10.97 -4.76 15.55
N ARG A 140 -11.43 -5.36 14.45
CA ARG A 140 -11.82 -4.62 13.23
C ARG A 140 -13.30 -4.29 13.16
N CYS A 141 -14.10 -4.77 14.09
CA CYS A 141 -15.54 -4.53 14.20
C CYS A 141 -16.35 -4.91 12.95
N LEU A 142 -15.83 -5.81 12.10
CA LEU A 142 -16.53 -6.27 10.91
C LEU A 142 -17.73 -7.16 11.31
N PRO A 143 -18.97 -6.89 10.80
CA PRO A 143 -20.12 -7.70 11.10
C PRO A 143 -19.99 -9.13 10.60
N GLU A 144 -20.56 -10.09 11.33
CA GLU A 144 -20.58 -11.50 10.94
C GLU A 144 -21.18 -11.73 9.55
N THR A 145 -22.18 -10.96 9.15
CA THR A 145 -22.82 -11.04 7.84
C THR A 145 -21.84 -10.80 6.71
N VAL A 146 -20.98 -9.76 6.84
CA VAL A 146 -19.94 -9.45 5.86
C VAL A 146 -18.87 -10.53 5.83
N LEU A 147 -18.44 -11.01 7.01
CA LEU A 147 -17.41 -12.06 7.09
C LEU A 147 -17.90 -13.39 6.50
N LYS A 148 -19.18 -13.77 6.72
CA LYS A 148 -19.78 -14.96 6.10
C LYS A 148 -19.84 -14.83 4.58
N ALA A 149 -20.24 -13.67 4.07
CA ALA A 149 -20.28 -13.40 2.63
C ALA A 149 -18.85 -13.42 2.02
N ALA A 150 -17.87 -12.79 2.67
CA ALA A 150 -16.48 -12.80 2.21
C ALA A 150 -15.86 -14.20 2.24
N ALA A 151 -16.19 -15.02 3.24
CA ALA A 151 -15.77 -16.41 3.32
C ALA A 151 -16.40 -17.27 2.20
N ALA A 152 -17.70 -17.08 1.96
CA ALA A 152 -18.42 -17.79 0.88
C ALA A 152 -17.89 -17.42 -0.52
N ALA A 153 -17.46 -16.17 -0.71
CA ALA A 153 -16.81 -15.71 -1.94
C ALA A 153 -15.32 -16.13 -2.05
N ASP A 154 -14.79 -16.89 -1.11
CA ASP A 154 -13.35 -17.22 -1.01
C ASP A 154 -12.44 -15.97 -1.09
N ALA A 155 -12.93 -14.83 -0.60
CA ALA A 155 -12.20 -13.57 -0.57
C ALA A 155 -11.28 -13.46 0.66
N VAL A 156 -11.53 -14.24 1.73
CA VAL A 156 -10.75 -14.25 2.96
C VAL A 156 -10.53 -15.67 3.48
N ARG A 157 -9.32 -15.97 3.92
CA ARG A 157 -8.95 -17.25 4.58
C ARG A 157 -8.13 -17.00 5.85
N GLU A 158 -8.03 -18.06 6.68
CA GLU A 158 -7.25 -18.02 7.92
C GLU A 158 -5.78 -18.30 7.64
N GLY A 159 -4.93 -17.33 7.98
CA GLY A 159 -3.49 -17.45 7.97
C GLY A 159 -2.91 -17.81 9.35
N PRO A 160 -1.61 -18.06 9.46
CA PRO A 160 -0.92 -18.28 10.73
C PRO A 160 -0.93 -17.01 11.58
N TYR A 161 -0.71 -17.16 12.90
CA TYR A 161 -0.61 -16.06 13.87
C TYR A 161 -1.83 -15.13 13.87
N ALA A 162 -3.03 -15.70 13.80
CA ALA A 162 -4.30 -14.98 13.73
C ALA A 162 -4.40 -13.97 12.58
N SER A 163 -3.65 -14.15 11.50
CA SER A 163 -3.71 -13.27 10.34
C SER A 163 -4.85 -13.66 9.40
N ALA A 164 -5.61 -12.66 8.95
CA ALA A 164 -6.54 -12.79 7.83
C ALA A 164 -5.78 -12.65 6.52
N TRP A 165 -6.00 -13.55 5.58
CA TRP A 165 -5.46 -13.50 4.24
C TRP A 165 -6.55 -13.08 3.27
N PHE A 166 -6.33 -12.04 2.50
CA PHE A 166 -7.28 -11.46 1.55
C PHE A 166 -6.81 -11.72 0.12
N ALA A 167 -7.64 -12.41 -0.67
CA ALA A 167 -7.31 -12.85 -2.01
C ALA A 167 -7.15 -11.68 -2.97
N HIS A 168 -6.06 -11.63 -3.74
CA HIS A 168 -5.92 -10.83 -4.94
C HIS A 168 -6.16 -11.71 -6.16
N ARG A 169 -7.07 -11.27 -7.02
CA ARG A 169 -7.46 -12.01 -8.22
C ARG A 169 -7.37 -11.11 -9.45
N ASP A 170 -6.94 -11.70 -10.57
CA ASP A 170 -6.98 -11.06 -11.87
C ASP A 170 -8.41 -11.05 -12.47
N HIS A 171 -8.53 -10.57 -13.69
CA HIS A 171 -9.81 -10.53 -14.41
C HIS A 171 -10.42 -11.91 -14.61
N SER A 172 -9.62 -12.95 -14.84
CA SER A 172 -10.10 -14.33 -14.99
C SER A 172 -10.59 -14.95 -13.68
N GLY A 173 -10.39 -14.27 -12.54
CA GLY A 173 -10.66 -14.79 -11.20
C GLY A 173 -9.52 -15.65 -10.64
N ALA A 174 -8.41 -15.82 -11.37
CA ALA A 174 -7.28 -16.57 -10.88
C ALA A 174 -6.58 -15.81 -9.72
N LEU A 175 -6.17 -16.56 -8.69
CA LEU A 175 -5.45 -16.01 -7.55
C LEU A 175 -4.03 -15.63 -7.96
N THR A 176 -3.70 -14.36 -7.90
CA THR A 176 -2.37 -13.83 -8.20
C THR A 176 -1.52 -13.63 -6.95
N GLY A 177 -2.15 -13.36 -5.82
CA GLY A 177 -1.50 -13.14 -4.54
C GLY A 177 -2.51 -12.96 -3.42
N PHE A 178 -2.05 -12.59 -2.25
CA PHE A 178 -2.93 -12.26 -1.11
C PHE A 178 -2.27 -11.29 -0.15
N GLU A 179 -3.06 -10.36 0.37
CA GLU A 179 -2.65 -9.50 1.48
C GLU A 179 -2.86 -10.24 2.80
N MET A 180 -1.94 -10.03 3.75
CA MET A 180 -1.99 -10.63 5.08
C MET A 180 -2.12 -9.52 6.12
N ARG A 181 -3.14 -9.61 6.98
CA ARG A 181 -3.38 -8.67 8.08
C ARG A 181 -3.62 -9.44 9.38
N GLY A 182 -2.85 -9.13 10.40
CA GLY A 182 -3.00 -9.63 11.75
C GLY A 182 -2.92 -8.51 12.77
N PRO A 183 -3.03 -8.81 14.08
CA PRO A 183 -2.89 -7.81 15.14
C PRO A 183 -1.59 -7.00 15.02
N ASP A 184 -0.47 -7.69 14.83
CA ASP A 184 0.88 -7.08 14.83
C ASP A 184 1.61 -7.25 13.49
N PHE A 185 0.90 -7.67 12.44
CA PHE A 185 1.52 -7.99 11.17
C PHE A 185 0.68 -7.53 9.97
N ARG A 186 1.36 -6.96 9.00
CA ARG A 186 0.83 -6.74 7.66
C ARG A 186 1.87 -7.13 6.62
N GLY A 187 1.42 -7.65 5.49
CA GLY A 187 2.32 -8.01 4.40
C GLY A 187 1.57 -8.46 3.17
N PHE A 188 2.31 -8.68 2.12
CA PHE A 188 1.81 -9.30 0.89
C PHE A 188 2.56 -10.59 0.61
N THR A 189 1.93 -11.55 -0.08
CA THR A 189 2.57 -12.82 -0.41
C THR A 189 3.81 -12.60 -1.24
N ALA A 190 4.91 -13.29 -0.90
CA ALA A 190 6.11 -13.31 -1.73
C ALA A 190 5.80 -14.04 -3.05
N ASP A 191 6.46 -13.61 -4.13
CA ASP A 191 6.36 -14.20 -5.47
C ASP A 191 4.94 -14.18 -6.07
N GLY A 192 4.05 -13.29 -5.55
CA GLY A 192 2.70 -13.08 -6.05
C GLY A 192 2.54 -11.78 -6.81
N GLY A 193 1.67 -11.79 -7.81
CA GLY A 193 1.22 -10.58 -8.52
C GLY A 193 0.26 -9.77 -7.65
N LYS A 194 0.49 -8.46 -7.57
CA LYS A 194 -0.36 -7.55 -6.81
C LYS A 194 -1.46 -6.99 -7.72
N SER A 195 -2.48 -7.79 -7.96
CA SER A 195 -3.68 -7.42 -8.70
C SER A 195 -4.66 -6.65 -7.78
N LEU A 196 -5.88 -7.12 -7.57
CA LEU A 196 -6.89 -6.48 -6.72
C LEU A 196 -7.51 -7.49 -5.75
N PHE A 197 -7.73 -7.05 -4.51
CA PHE A 197 -8.77 -7.65 -3.69
C PHE A 197 -10.13 -7.31 -4.30
N ARG A 198 -11.04 -8.27 -4.36
CA ARG A 198 -12.39 -8.08 -4.91
C ARG A 198 -13.42 -8.73 -3.99
N PHE A 199 -14.48 -7.97 -3.72
CA PHE A 199 -15.63 -8.45 -2.98
C PHE A 199 -16.88 -7.79 -3.58
N GLY A 200 -17.78 -8.57 -4.12
CA GLY A 200 -19.00 -8.09 -4.78
C GLY A 200 -20.26 -8.57 -4.09
N GLY A 201 -21.30 -7.77 -4.18
CA GLY A 201 -22.60 -8.07 -3.57
C GLY A 201 -23.46 -9.07 -4.33
N GLY A 202 -23.05 -9.53 -5.51
CA GLY A 202 -23.89 -10.44 -6.33
C GLY A 202 -23.11 -11.19 -7.40
N SER A 203 -23.76 -12.17 -8.01
CA SER A 203 -23.26 -12.93 -9.15
C SER A 203 -23.58 -12.26 -10.51
N GLY A 204 -24.23 -11.11 -10.48
CA GLY A 204 -24.61 -10.34 -11.67
C GLY A 204 -23.61 -9.25 -12.03
N PRO A 205 -23.88 -8.52 -13.15
CA PRO A 205 -23.09 -7.37 -13.51
C PRO A 205 -23.21 -6.27 -12.43
N PHE A 206 -22.12 -5.57 -12.16
CA PHE A 206 -22.08 -4.45 -11.22
C PHE A 206 -22.15 -3.13 -12.00
N THR A 207 -22.88 -2.15 -11.48
CA THR A 207 -22.99 -0.80 -12.05
C THR A 207 -22.17 0.23 -11.24
N ARG A 208 -21.65 -0.17 -10.07
CA ARG A 208 -20.82 0.66 -9.22
C ARG A 208 -19.53 -0.08 -8.84
N LEU A 209 -18.39 0.59 -9.00
CA LEU A 209 -17.08 0.12 -8.56
C LEU A 209 -16.60 1.03 -7.42
N ALA A 210 -16.41 0.47 -6.21
CA ALA A 210 -15.88 1.20 -5.06
C ALA A 210 -14.43 0.78 -4.79
N ILE A 211 -13.48 1.75 -4.82
CA ILE A 211 -12.03 1.49 -4.79
C ILE A 211 -11.43 2.00 -3.48
N PHE A 212 -10.76 1.11 -2.74
CA PHE A 212 -10.16 1.32 -1.43
C PHE A 212 -8.65 1.06 -1.42
N GLU A 213 -7.97 1.49 -0.35
CA GLU A 213 -6.55 1.19 -0.14
C GLU A 213 -6.33 -0.19 0.48
N ALA A 214 -7.25 -0.68 1.32
CA ALA A 214 -7.10 -1.98 1.95
C ALA A 214 -8.39 -2.81 1.92
N PRO A 215 -8.30 -4.15 1.89
CA PRO A 215 -9.44 -5.05 1.93
C PRO A 215 -10.36 -4.84 3.14
N ILE A 216 -9.79 -4.51 4.31
CA ILE A 216 -10.57 -4.26 5.52
C ILE A 216 -11.48 -3.04 5.34
N ASP A 217 -11.02 -1.99 4.64
CA ASP A 217 -11.82 -0.80 4.35
C ASP A 217 -12.94 -1.10 3.35
N ALA A 218 -12.64 -1.89 2.32
CA ALA A 218 -13.64 -2.39 1.38
C ALA A 218 -14.75 -3.18 2.08
N LEU A 219 -14.41 -4.08 3.00
CA LEU A 219 -15.38 -4.83 3.80
C LEU A 219 -16.11 -3.95 4.80
N SER A 220 -15.47 -2.90 5.35
CA SER A 220 -16.12 -1.94 6.25
C SER A 220 -17.18 -1.11 5.52
N MET A 221 -16.89 -0.65 4.30
CA MET A 221 -17.87 0.05 3.48
C MET A 221 -19.03 -0.89 3.09
N ALA A 222 -18.74 -2.12 2.70
CA ALA A 222 -19.75 -3.12 2.42
C ALA A 222 -20.66 -3.39 3.64
N ALA A 223 -20.14 -3.27 4.86
CA ALA A 223 -20.93 -3.36 6.09
C ALA A 223 -21.91 -2.18 6.21
N PHE A 224 -21.46 -0.95 6.01
CA PHE A 224 -22.33 0.24 6.03
C PHE A 224 -23.41 0.17 4.97
N GLU A 225 -23.08 -0.31 3.79
CA GLU A 225 -24.01 -0.41 2.65
C GLU A 225 -24.85 -1.71 2.66
N LYS A 226 -24.71 -2.55 3.70
CA LYS A 226 -25.40 -3.85 3.82
C LYS A 226 -25.15 -4.77 2.62
N ILE A 227 -23.94 -4.72 2.07
CA ILE A 227 -23.48 -5.46 0.89
C ILE A 227 -24.40 -5.18 -0.31
N ARG A 228 -24.23 -4.03 -0.94
CA ARG A 228 -25.03 -3.67 -2.15
C ARG A 228 -24.82 -4.69 -3.25
N GLY A 229 -25.91 -5.13 -3.86
CA GLY A 229 -25.89 -6.11 -4.94
C GLY A 229 -25.35 -5.59 -6.27
N ASP A 230 -25.35 -4.27 -6.46
CA ASP A 230 -24.90 -3.58 -7.67
C ASP A 230 -23.44 -3.11 -7.59
N THR A 231 -22.75 -3.35 -6.48
CA THR A 231 -21.42 -2.78 -6.20
C THR A 231 -20.34 -3.87 -6.12
N ASN A 232 -19.23 -3.63 -6.82
CA ASN A 232 -17.99 -4.37 -6.63
C ASN A 232 -17.04 -3.54 -5.75
N TYR A 233 -16.69 -4.06 -4.57
CA TYR A 233 -15.77 -3.43 -3.61
C TYR A 233 -14.38 -3.98 -3.86
N VAL A 234 -13.44 -3.11 -4.23
CA VAL A 234 -12.07 -3.53 -4.56
C VAL A 234 -11.03 -2.79 -3.76
N ALA A 235 -9.89 -3.42 -3.49
CA ALA A 235 -8.78 -2.75 -2.83
C ALA A 235 -7.45 -2.99 -3.55
N THR A 236 -6.64 -1.93 -3.63
CA THR A 236 -5.33 -1.92 -4.30
C THR A 236 -4.20 -2.41 -3.42
N THR A 237 -4.41 -2.51 -2.10
CA THR A 237 -3.40 -2.88 -1.10
C THR A 237 -2.16 -1.97 -1.17
N GLY A 238 -2.40 -0.66 -1.05
CA GLY A 238 -1.38 0.39 -1.14
C GLY A 238 -1.12 0.82 -2.60
N GLY A 239 0.15 0.95 -3.01
CA GLY A 239 0.49 1.51 -4.32
C GLY A 239 0.01 0.70 -5.53
N MET A 240 -0.28 1.38 -6.63
CA MET A 240 -0.69 0.79 -7.90
C MET A 240 0.53 0.43 -8.75
N GLY A 241 0.88 -0.86 -8.76
CA GLY A 241 1.86 -1.43 -9.69
C GLY A 241 1.23 -1.79 -11.04
N PRO A 242 2.02 -2.28 -12.00
CA PRO A 242 1.52 -2.66 -13.32
C PRO A 242 0.33 -3.62 -13.28
N ASP A 243 0.42 -4.70 -12.50
CA ASP A 243 -0.65 -5.70 -12.40
C ASP A 243 -1.94 -5.10 -11.80
N THR A 244 -1.81 -4.16 -10.84
CA THR A 244 -2.96 -3.44 -10.26
C THR A 244 -3.64 -2.57 -11.31
N ILE A 245 -2.85 -1.85 -12.13
CA ILE A 245 -3.37 -0.97 -13.19
C ILE A 245 -4.07 -1.80 -14.27
N ILE A 246 -3.49 -2.92 -14.69
CA ILE A 246 -4.14 -3.84 -15.65
C ILE A 246 -5.48 -4.29 -15.09
N ALA A 247 -5.52 -4.78 -13.85
CA ALA A 247 -6.74 -5.28 -13.23
C ALA A 247 -7.81 -4.20 -13.03
N LEU A 248 -7.43 -2.93 -12.80
CA LEU A 248 -8.35 -1.79 -12.76
C LEU A 248 -8.92 -1.50 -14.15
N ASN A 249 -8.08 -1.47 -15.18
CA ASN A 249 -8.53 -1.21 -16.55
C ASN A 249 -9.51 -2.28 -17.05
N ASP A 250 -9.29 -3.55 -16.69
CA ASP A 250 -10.23 -4.63 -17.00
C ASP A 250 -11.60 -4.38 -16.34
N LEU A 251 -11.62 -3.97 -15.06
CA LEU A 251 -12.86 -3.63 -14.36
C LEU A 251 -13.53 -2.38 -14.91
N PHE A 252 -12.78 -1.39 -15.35
CA PHE A 252 -13.30 -0.20 -16.00
C PHE A 252 -13.98 -0.54 -17.34
N ALA A 253 -13.40 -1.45 -18.12
CA ALA A 253 -14.00 -1.94 -19.36
C ALA A 253 -15.31 -2.69 -19.10
N ASP A 254 -15.36 -3.56 -18.10
CA ASP A 254 -16.57 -4.24 -17.69
C ASP A 254 -17.67 -3.25 -17.26
N LEU A 255 -17.29 -2.27 -16.42
CA LEU A 255 -18.19 -1.27 -15.88
C LEU A 255 -18.73 -0.33 -16.98
N ALA A 256 -17.89 0.08 -17.93
CA ALA A 256 -18.28 0.98 -19.03
C ALA A 256 -19.37 0.37 -19.94
N SER A 257 -19.53 -0.94 -19.93
CA SER A 257 -20.59 -1.63 -20.70
C SER A 257 -21.95 -1.65 -19.99
N GLN A 258 -22.01 -1.19 -18.72
CA GLN A 258 -23.20 -1.24 -17.90
C GLN A 258 -24.03 0.06 -18.01
N PRO A 259 -25.34 0.01 -17.71
CA PRO A 259 -26.14 1.22 -17.60
C PRO A 259 -25.75 2.02 -16.36
N ASP A 260 -25.70 3.34 -16.51
CA ASP A 260 -25.41 4.30 -15.42
C ASP A 260 -24.19 3.93 -14.55
N PRO A 261 -23.01 3.70 -15.18
CA PRO A 261 -21.83 3.27 -14.47
C PRO A 261 -21.30 4.38 -13.55
N ILE A 262 -20.79 4.04 -12.37
CA ILE A 262 -20.14 4.99 -11.45
C ILE A 262 -18.94 4.36 -10.75
N VAL A 263 -17.84 5.11 -10.63
CA VAL A 263 -16.69 4.73 -9.82
C VAL A 263 -16.64 5.58 -8.56
N ALA A 264 -16.68 4.95 -7.39
CA ALA A 264 -16.49 5.61 -6.10
C ALA A 264 -15.02 5.43 -5.64
N ILE A 265 -14.29 6.54 -5.54
CA ILE A 265 -12.92 6.55 -4.98
C ILE A 265 -13.04 6.73 -3.47
N CYS A 266 -12.75 5.64 -2.74
CA CYS A 266 -12.95 5.53 -1.29
C CYS A 266 -11.63 5.39 -0.51
N THR A 267 -10.54 6.02 -0.99
CA THR A 267 -9.22 6.00 -0.34
C THR A 267 -9.23 6.72 1.01
N ASP A 268 -8.18 6.55 1.80
CA ASP A 268 -8.02 7.13 3.13
C ASP A 268 -8.20 8.66 3.12
N ASN A 269 -8.60 9.22 4.26
CA ASN A 269 -8.77 10.66 4.47
C ASN A 269 -7.49 11.28 5.04
N ASP A 270 -6.37 11.06 4.34
CA ASP A 270 -5.07 11.64 4.65
C ASP A 270 -4.33 12.07 3.37
N ASN A 271 -3.18 12.73 3.52
CA ASN A 271 -2.40 13.20 2.37
C ASN A 271 -1.96 12.08 1.40
N PRO A 272 -1.50 10.90 1.86
CA PRO A 272 -1.28 9.74 0.99
C PRO A 272 -2.55 9.30 0.25
N GLY A 273 -3.68 9.20 0.95
CA GLY A 273 -4.97 8.83 0.36
C GLY A 273 -5.44 9.80 -0.73
N GLU A 274 -5.24 11.11 -0.53
CA GLU A 274 -5.57 12.11 -1.54
C GLU A 274 -4.66 12.01 -2.79
N ARG A 275 -3.39 11.67 -2.62
CA ARG A 275 -2.49 11.41 -3.77
C ARG A 275 -2.92 10.15 -4.52
N HIS A 276 -3.32 9.11 -3.77
CA HIS A 276 -3.83 7.88 -4.36
C HIS A 276 -5.14 8.14 -5.12
N ALA A 277 -6.06 8.92 -4.54
CA ALA A 277 -7.30 9.33 -5.19
C ALA A 277 -7.06 10.07 -6.51
N LYS A 278 -6.11 11.01 -6.56
CA LYS A 278 -5.75 11.73 -7.79
C LYS A 278 -5.23 10.80 -8.89
N ARG A 279 -4.44 9.78 -8.53
CA ARG A 279 -3.94 8.79 -9.50
C ARG A 279 -5.07 7.90 -10.03
N LEU A 280 -5.99 7.48 -9.15
CA LEU A 280 -7.18 6.73 -9.57
C LEU A 280 -8.08 7.57 -10.48
N ALA A 281 -8.34 8.83 -10.12
CA ALA A 281 -9.15 9.74 -10.92
C ALA A 281 -8.60 9.87 -12.36
N ALA A 282 -7.29 10.05 -12.51
CA ALA A 282 -6.67 10.13 -13.83
C ALA A 282 -6.86 8.85 -14.67
N LEU A 283 -6.81 7.66 -14.05
CA LEU A 283 -7.07 6.39 -14.76
C LEU A 283 -8.55 6.26 -15.14
N ILE A 284 -9.46 6.65 -14.27
CA ILE A 284 -10.91 6.58 -14.50
C ILE A 284 -11.33 7.56 -15.61
N GLU A 285 -10.78 8.78 -15.58
CA GLU A 285 -11.00 9.80 -16.63
C GLU A 285 -10.49 9.32 -18.00
N ALA A 286 -9.33 8.66 -18.02
CA ALA A 286 -8.82 8.05 -19.25
C ALA A 286 -9.70 6.92 -19.79
N ALA A 287 -10.46 6.26 -18.93
CA ALA A 287 -11.47 5.26 -19.29
C ALA A 287 -12.85 5.87 -19.62
N ASN A 288 -12.99 7.20 -19.61
CA ASN A 288 -14.26 7.94 -19.81
C ASN A 288 -15.40 7.49 -18.90
N LEU A 289 -15.11 7.15 -17.64
CA LEU A 289 -16.09 6.77 -16.63
C LEU A 289 -16.39 7.94 -15.69
N PRO A 290 -17.66 8.12 -15.27
CA PRO A 290 -18.02 9.05 -14.22
C PRO A 290 -17.48 8.54 -12.86
N TRP A 291 -17.05 9.47 -12.01
CA TRP A 291 -16.57 9.13 -10.69
C TRP A 291 -16.94 10.14 -9.62
N GLU A 292 -16.91 9.68 -8.38
CA GLU A 292 -17.09 10.51 -7.19
C GLU A 292 -16.00 10.20 -6.15
N ARG A 293 -15.67 11.20 -5.32
CA ARG A 293 -14.78 11.03 -4.17
C ARG A 293 -15.63 10.81 -2.92
N VAL A 294 -15.60 9.61 -2.37
CA VAL A 294 -16.32 9.25 -1.14
C VAL A 294 -15.34 9.11 0.00
N LYS A 295 -15.39 10.02 0.98
CA LYS A 295 -14.47 10.05 2.12
C LYS A 295 -15.12 9.47 3.37
N PRO A 296 -14.36 8.78 4.24
CA PRO A 296 -14.82 8.55 5.59
C PRO A 296 -15.03 9.91 6.30
N PRO A 297 -15.95 10.01 7.26
CA PRO A 297 -16.18 11.24 8.02
C PRO A 297 -14.89 11.81 8.62
N GLU A 298 -14.78 13.14 8.77
CA GLU A 298 -13.55 13.83 9.20
C GLU A 298 -12.91 13.28 10.49
N ARG A 299 -13.71 12.69 11.39
CA ARG A 299 -13.26 12.03 12.62
C ARG A 299 -12.56 10.69 12.40
N ALA A 300 -12.51 10.19 11.16
CA ALA A 300 -11.92 8.91 10.82
C ALA A 300 -10.90 9.06 9.68
N LYS A 301 -9.77 8.37 9.81
CA LYS A 301 -8.73 8.31 8.79
C LYS A 301 -9.15 7.40 7.63
N ASP A 302 -9.75 6.26 7.95
CA ASP A 302 -10.15 5.22 7.00
C ASP A 302 -11.55 4.67 7.35
N TRP A 303 -12.10 3.84 6.48
CA TRP A 303 -13.45 3.29 6.65
C TRP A 303 -13.54 2.29 7.80
N ASN A 304 -12.46 1.57 8.08
CA ASN A 304 -12.45 0.66 9.22
C ASN A 304 -12.41 1.41 10.56
N GLN A 305 -11.63 2.49 10.66
CA GLN A 305 -11.66 3.34 11.85
C GLN A 305 -13.05 3.94 12.07
N PHE A 306 -13.75 4.36 11.01
CA PHE A 306 -15.13 4.84 11.13
C PHE A 306 -16.06 3.74 11.66
N LEU A 307 -15.93 2.51 11.17
CA LEU A 307 -16.70 1.38 11.67
C LEU A 307 -16.44 1.12 13.16
N GLN A 308 -15.18 1.18 13.60
CA GLN A 308 -14.79 1.02 15.00
C GLN A 308 -15.39 2.12 15.90
N ILE A 309 -15.39 3.38 15.44
CA ILE A 309 -16.01 4.51 16.15
C ILE A 309 -17.51 4.27 16.32
N GLN A 310 -18.20 3.83 15.28
CA GLN A 310 -19.64 3.54 15.33
C GLN A 310 -19.94 2.39 16.31
N ALA A 311 -19.15 1.32 16.24
CA ALA A 311 -19.31 0.17 17.14
C ALA A 311 -19.06 0.53 18.62
N ALA A 312 -18.15 1.46 18.89
CA ALA A 312 -17.91 1.96 20.26
C ALA A 312 -19.06 2.83 20.77
N ALA A 313 -19.62 3.70 19.92
CA ALA A 313 -20.77 4.54 20.28
C ALA A 313 -21.99 3.70 20.62
N SER A 314 -22.31 2.70 19.81
CA SER A 314 -23.46 1.80 20.05
C SER A 314 -23.36 1.00 21.36
N LYS A 315 -22.15 0.72 21.85
CA LYS A 315 -21.94 0.03 23.14
C LYS A 315 -22.09 0.98 24.35
N GLY A 316 -21.90 2.28 24.14
CA GLY A 316 -22.06 3.29 25.20
C GLY A 316 -23.52 3.67 25.48
N ASP A 317 -24.39 3.52 24.46
CA ASP A 317 -25.83 3.82 24.58
C ASP A 317 -26.63 2.68 25.26
N ASP A 318 -26.06 1.49 25.39
CA ASP A 318 -26.69 0.32 26.01
C ASP A 318 -26.32 0.13 27.49
N GLN A 319 -25.58 1.08 28.11
CA GLN A 319 -25.22 1.09 29.55
C GLN A 319 -25.90 2.26 30.30
#